data_2ac96a74d3d5382a1bc9547b8b8947b7
#
_entry.id   2ac96a74d3d5382a1bc9547b8b8947b7
#
_cell.length_a   1.000
_cell.length_b   1.000
_cell.length_c   1.000
_cell.angle_alpha   90.00
_cell.angle_beta   90.00
_cell.angle_gamma   90.00
#
_symmetry.space_group_name_H-M   'P 1'
#
loop_
_entity.id
_entity.type
_entity.pdbx_description
1 polymer ?
#
loop_
_entity_poly.entity_id
_entity_poly.type
_entity_poly.pdbx_seq_one_letter_code
_entity_poly.pdbx_strand_id
1 'polypeptide(L)'
;NHSSATKTEKAQKQTTVIAATGGNPKPFTFEEDGKLTGHNIELLKAVFDKLPQYKLKITKVEFPSMFSGLSSGRYQIAVNNLAKNEEREKNYQFSDPIFKNSYVVIFKKGNSKAKEASTWTDLAGLSTVGSAGVNSTTAIEEYNKSNPDKEIALNYSSEDLKSQLQGVESGKYDFLVMDKPMFDYYQKEYDLDLVGKDISGSLSTDLMAEPYSYFVLGKEETQLTKDVNKALKEVIEDGTSKKINEKYFGTDYSPSYDK
;
A
#
# COMPACT_ATOMS: atom_id res chain seq x y z
N ASN A 1 46.67 4.41 15.86
CA ASN A 1 46.57 3.11 15.27
C ASN A 1 46.00 3.19 13.85
N HIS A 2 46.72 2.65 12.90
CA HIS A 2 46.47 2.79 11.45
C HIS A 2 45.12 2.15 11.04
N SER A 3 44.84 0.97 11.53
CA SER A 3 43.63 0.22 11.21
C SER A 3 42.37 0.93 11.70
N SER A 4 42.39 1.50 12.90
CA SER A 4 41.26 2.22 13.46
C SER A 4 40.98 3.51 12.68
N ALA A 5 42.02 4.24 12.28
CA ALA A 5 41.84 5.47 11.49
C ALA A 5 41.20 5.14 10.13
N THR A 6 41.65 4.07 9.47
CA THR A 6 41.08 3.65 8.19
C THR A 6 39.60 3.28 8.30
N LYS A 7 39.22 2.55 9.33
CA LYS A 7 37.82 2.18 9.59
C LYS A 7 36.96 3.40 9.82
N THR A 8 37.44 4.34 10.61
CA THR A 8 36.74 5.60 10.89
C THR A 8 36.51 6.40 9.61
N GLU A 9 37.55 6.53 8.77
CA GLU A 9 37.44 7.22 7.49
C GLU A 9 36.40 6.57 6.58
N LYS A 10 36.39 5.24 6.47
CA LYS A 10 35.40 4.51 5.67
C LYS A 10 33.98 4.73 6.20
N ALA A 11 33.80 4.68 7.51
CA ALA A 11 32.49 4.91 8.12
C ALA A 11 32.00 6.35 7.87
N GLN A 12 32.93 7.33 7.81
CA GLN A 12 32.61 8.73 7.55
C GLN A 12 32.24 9.02 6.10
N LYS A 13 32.50 8.07 5.19
CA LYS A 13 32.24 8.23 3.75
C LYS A 13 30.88 7.68 3.33
N GLN A 14 29.93 7.61 4.24
CA GLN A 14 28.56 7.21 3.90
C GLN A 14 27.92 8.23 2.96
N THR A 15 27.19 7.70 1.98
CA THR A 15 26.36 8.53 1.10
C THR A 15 25.01 8.74 1.78
N THR A 16 24.59 9.98 1.91
CA THR A 16 23.29 10.30 2.45
C THR A 16 22.20 10.02 1.41
N VAL A 17 21.18 9.29 1.83
CA VAL A 17 19.98 9.03 1.02
C VAL A 17 18.81 9.66 1.73
N ILE A 18 18.09 10.54 1.05
CA ILE A 18 16.91 11.19 1.58
C ILE A 18 15.69 10.55 0.97
N ALA A 19 14.85 9.96 1.84
CA ALA A 19 13.58 9.37 1.46
C ALA A 19 12.44 10.33 1.85
N ALA A 20 11.54 10.56 0.90
CA ALA A 20 10.40 11.45 1.11
C ALA A 20 9.10 10.63 1.21
N THR A 21 8.21 11.03 2.10
CA THR A 21 6.91 10.42 2.28
C THR A 21 5.87 11.48 2.58
N GLY A 22 4.61 11.22 2.22
CA GLY A 22 3.51 12.13 2.53
C GLY A 22 2.94 11.97 3.93
N GLY A 23 3.30 10.90 4.63
CA GLY A 23 2.78 10.64 5.97
C GLY A 23 1.35 10.11 5.99
N ASN A 24 0.85 9.59 4.88
CA ASN A 24 -0.42 8.89 4.75
C ASN A 24 -0.38 8.06 3.46
N PRO A 25 -1.22 7.03 3.29
CA PRO A 25 -2.25 6.58 4.21
C PRO A 25 -1.71 5.71 5.35
N LYS A 26 -2.34 5.81 6.48
CA LYS A 26 -2.09 4.93 7.62
C LYS A 26 -2.67 3.55 7.31
N PRO A 27 -2.01 2.42 7.59
CA PRO A 27 -0.79 2.27 8.37
C PRO A 27 0.49 2.12 7.55
N PHE A 28 0.47 2.49 6.27
CA PHE A 28 1.66 2.37 5.41
C PHE A 28 2.71 3.41 5.76
N THR A 29 2.29 4.64 5.95
CA THR A 29 3.13 5.74 6.39
C THR A 29 2.26 6.71 7.19
N PHE A 30 2.71 7.09 8.37
CA PHE A 30 1.98 8.01 9.25
C PHE A 30 2.90 8.56 10.33
N GLU A 31 2.41 9.56 11.03
CA GLU A 31 3.11 10.09 12.20
C GLU A 31 2.45 9.57 13.48
N GLU A 32 3.29 9.20 14.44
CA GLU A 32 2.87 8.80 15.77
C GLU A 32 3.82 9.45 16.76
N ASP A 33 3.29 10.23 17.69
CA ASP A 33 4.10 10.98 18.65
C ASP A 33 5.18 11.84 17.99
N GLY A 34 4.81 12.46 16.86
CA GLY A 34 5.70 13.34 16.09
C GLY A 34 6.75 12.62 15.26
N LYS A 35 6.70 11.29 15.18
CA LYS A 35 7.68 10.50 14.42
C LYS A 35 7.02 9.79 13.26
N LEU A 36 7.72 9.77 12.11
CA LEU A 36 7.28 9.00 10.95
C LEU A 36 7.47 7.51 11.21
N THR A 37 6.43 6.74 10.94
CA THR A 37 6.40 5.30 11.12
C THR A 37 5.44 4.66 10.13
N GLY A 38 5.20 3.38 10.26
CA GLY A 38 4.29 2.62 9.41
C GLY A 38 4.99 1.50 8.68
N HIS A 39 4.20 0.65 8.01
CA HIS A 39 4.71 -0.51 7.29
C HIS A 39 5.84 -0.14 6.32
N ASN A 40 5.60 0.82 5.46
CA ASN A 40 6.59 1.23 4.44
C ASN A 40 7.84 1.82 5.07
N ILE A 41 7.66 2.60 6.14
CA ILE A 41 8.79 3.24 6.82
C ILE A 41 9.65 2.20 7.55
N GLU A 42 9.02 1.27 8.24
CA GLU A 42 9.75 0.20 8.93
C GLU A 42 10.48 -0.71 7.95
N LEU A 43 9.83 -1.02 6.81
CA LEU A 43 10.46 -1.82 5.77
C LEU A 43 11.68 -1.12 5.17
N LEU A 44 11.53 0.17 4.88
CA LEU A 44 12.65 0.98 4.36
C LEU A 44 13.83 0.98 5.33
N LYS A 45 13.56 1.19 6.63
CA LYS A 45 14.61 1.15 7.65
C LYS A 45 15.30 -0.21 7.72
N ALA A 46 14.52 -1.30 7.65
CA ALA A 46 15.08 -2.65 7.64
C ALA A 46 15.99 -2.89 6.43
N VAL A 47 15.58 -2.39 5.27
CA VAL A 47 16.40 -2.46 4.04
C VAL A 47 17.72 -1.71 4.25
N PHE A 48 17.67 -0.51 4.75
CA PHE A 48 18.88 0.31 4.93
C PHE A 48 19.76 -0.15 6.09
N ASP A 49 19.22 -0.91 7.04
CA ASP A 49 20.05 -1.56 8.07
C ASP A 49 21.05 -2.56 7.44
N LYS A 50 20.75 -3.06 6.24
CA LYS A 50 21.64 -3.96 5.49
C LYS A 50 22.57 -3.21 4.53
N LEU A 51 22.51 -1.88 4.50
CA LEU A 51 23.25 -1.04 3.57
C LEU A 51 24.11 -0.01 4.32
N PRO A 52 25.17 -0.47 5.01
CA PRO A 52 25.97 0.44 5.85
C PRO A 52 26.69 1.54 5.09
N GLN A 53 26.80 1.43 3.77
CA GLN A 53 27.40 2.49 2.92
C GLN A 53 26.50 3.71 2.76
N TYR A 54 25.23 3.61 3.15
CA TYR A 54 24.28 4.72 3.07
C TYR A 54 23.85 5.19 4.44
N LYS A 55 23.58 6.49 4.54
CA LYS A 55 22.95 7.11 5.71
C LYS A 55 21.55 7.54 5.31
N LEU A 56 20.53 6.87 5.85
CA LEU A 56 19.14 7.15 5.53
C LEU A 56 18.59 8.31 6.37
N LYS A 57 17.95 9.25 5.68
CA LYS A 57 17.14 10.29 6.31
C LYS A 57 15.75 10.24 5.71
N ILE A 58 14.72 10.35 6.53
CA ILE A 58 13.33 10.31 6.07
C ILE A 58 12.68 11.65 6.39
N THR A 59 12.00 12.23 5.41
CA THR A 59 11.35 13.53 5.57
C THR A 59 9.91 13.47 5.07
N LYS A 60 9.04 14.20 5.76
CA LYS A 60 7.63 14.34 5.36
C LYS A 60 7.50 15.54 4.44
N VAL A 61 6.80 15.34 3.32
CA VAL A 61 6.56 16.39 2.33
C VAL A 61 5.15 16.23 1.76
N GLU A 62 4.68 17.23 1.04
CA GLU A 62 3.42 17.11 0.31
C GLU A 62 3.58 16.09 -0.81
N PHE A 63 2.50 15.37 -1.13
CA PHE A 63 2.55 14.27 -2.10
C PHE A 63 3.22 14.66 -3.43
N PRO A 64 2.82 15.77 -4.08
CA PRO A 64 3.47 16.17 -5.34
C PRO A 64 4.96 16.47 -5.19
N SER A 65 5.38 16.93 -4.02
CA SER A 65 6.79 17.27 -3.75
C SER A 65 7.70 16.04 -3.72
N MET A 66 7.15 14.84 -3.44
CA MET A 66 7.93 13.62 -3.51
C MET A 66 8.49 13.44 -4.93
N PHE A 67 7.64 13.59 -5.92
CA PHE A 67 8.02 13.35 -7.32
C PHE A 67 8.88 14.48 -7.89
N SER A 68 8.54 15.73 -7.62
CA SER A 68 9.38 16.84 -8.06
C SER A 68 10.79 16.78 -7.43
N GLY A 69 10.85 16.34 -6.17
CA GLY A 69 12.12 16.15 -5.48
C GLY A 69 12.95 14.99 -6.04
N LEU A 70 12.32 13.93 -6.50
CA LEU A 70 13.01 12.84 -7.21
C LEU A 70 13.59 13.35 -8.53
N SER A 71 12.81 14.12 -9.28
CA SER A 71 13.25 14.67 -10.57
C SER A 71 14.41 15.64 -10.42
N SER A 72 14.43 16.44 -9.36
CA SER A 72 15.50 17.41 -9.11
C SER A 72 16.72 16.82 -8.42
N GLY A 73 16.62 15.58 -7.91
CA GLY A 73 17.68 14.97 -7.12
C GLY A 73 17.71 15.40 -5.65
N ARG A 74 16.74 16.18 -5.23
CA ARG A 74 16.60 16.59 -3.81
C ARG A 74 16.32 15.40 -2.91
N TYR A 75 15.51 14.45 -3.38
CA TYR A 75 15.23 13.18 -2.70
C TYR A 75 15.67 12.05 -3.62
N GLN A 76 16.11 10.95 -3.05
CA GLN A 76 16.52 9.78 -3.81
C GLN A 76 15.44 8.70 -3.85
N ILE A 77 14.57 8.66 -2.85
CA ILE A 77 13.50 7.64 -2.74
C ILE A 77 12.20 8.30 -2.32
N ALA A 78 11.10 7.87 -2.94
CA ALA A 78 9.74 8.17 -2.48
C ALA A 78 9.14 6.90 -1.87
N VAL A 79 8.56 7.03 -0.68
CA VAL A 79 8.04 5.92 0.12
C VAL A 79 6.62 6.26 0.55
N ASN A 80 5.63 5.70 -0.13
CA ASN A 80 4.24 6.10 0.11
C ASN A 80 3.24 5.06 -0.41
N ASN A 81 3.61 3.78 -0.31
CA ASN A 81 2.81 2.67 -0.84
C ASN A 81 2.43 2.91 -2.31
N LEU A 82 3.41 3.25 -3.12
CA LEU A 82 3.20 3.73 -4.47
C LEU A 82 3.04 2.59 -5.48
N ALA A 83 2.03 2.71 -6.33
CA ALA A 83 1.83 1.81 -7.46
C ALA A 83 2.70 2.25 -8.65
N LYS A 84 2.93 1.31 -9.54
CA LYS A 84 3.60 1.55 -10.81
C LYS A 84 2.55 1.90 -11.87
N ASN A 85 2.85 2.86 -12.70
CA ASN A 85 2.07 3.15 -13.90
C ASN A 85 3.00 3.59 -15.01
N GLU A 86 2.47 3.67 -16.21
CA GLU A 86 3.25 3.95 -17.41
C GLU A 86 3.97 5.30 -17.32
N GLU A 87 3.30 6.33 -16.84
CA GLU A 87 3.89 7.67 -16.70
C GLU A 87 5.04 7.66 -15.69
N ARG A 88 4.84 7.03 -14.54
CA ARG A 88 5.88 6.92 -13.51
C ARG A 88 7.08 6.13 -14.00
N GLU A 89 6.84 5.06 -14.77
CA GLU A 89 7.94 4.25 -15.32
C GLU A 89 8.84 5.03 -16.28
N LYS A 90 8.29 5.99 -16.99
CA LYS A 90 9.07 6.85 -17.90
C LYS A 90 10.00 7.78 -17.15
N ASN A 91 9.63 8.20 -15.96
CA ASN A 91 10.31 9.30 -15.26
C ASN A 91 11.12 8.86 -14.05
N TYR A 92 10.93 7.64 -13.56
CA TYR A 92 11.55 7.17 -12.31
C TYR A 92 11.98 5.71 -12.44
N GLN A 93 12.83 5.29 -11.51
CA GLN A 93 13.14 3.87 -11.33
C GLN A 93 12.26 3.30 -10.23
N PHE A 94 11.99 2.02 -10.31
CA PHE A 94 11.20 1.30 -9.31
C PHE A 94 12.05 0.20 -8.69
N SER A 95 11.93 0.05 -7.37
CA SER A 95 12.47 -1.13 -6.70
C SER A 95 11.70 -2.37 -7.17
N ASP A 96 12.15 -3.54 -6.78
CA ASP A 96 11.30 -4.73 -6.81
C ASP A 96 10.09 -4.49 -5.92
N PRO A 97 9.00 -5.24 -6.09
CA PRO A 97 7.80 -5.05 -5.26
C PRO A 97 8.09 -5.15 -3.77
N ILE A 98 7.47 -4.29 -2.99
CA ILE A 98 7.59 -4.30 -1.53
C ILE A 98 6.37 -4.90 -0.85
N PHE A 99 5.25 -4.99 -1.55
CA PHE A 99 3.96 -5.32 -0.97
C PHE A 99 3.03 -5.83 -2.05
N LYS A 100 2.26 -6.88 -1.76
CA LYS A 100 1.27 -7.42 -2.69
C LYS A 100 -0.12 -7.20 -2.13
N ASN A 101 -0.90 -6.34 -2.78
CA ASN A 101 -2.26 -6.00 -2.37
C ASN A 101 -3.27 -7.08 -2.78
N SER A 102 -4.44 -7.07 -2.17
CA SER A 102 -5.59 -7.88 -2.55
C SER A 102 -6.86 -7.13 -2.13
N TYR A 103 -8.02 -7.54 -2.65
CA TYR A 103 -9.29 -6.90 -2.34
C TYR A 103 -10.27 -7.90 -1.75
N VAL A 104 -11.22 -7.37 -0.99
CA VAL A 104 -12.32 -8.16 -0.39
C VAL A 104 -13.63 -7.42 -0.58
N VAL A 105 -14.72 -8.18 -0.60
CA VAL A 105 -16.08 -7.66 -0.41
C VAL A 105 -16.40 -7.88 1.06
N ILE A 106 -16.77 -6.81 1.75
CA ILE A 106 -16.99 -6.81 3.19
C ILE A 106 -18.48 -6.81 3.48
N PHE A 107 -18.90 -7.73 4.33
CA PHE A 107 -20.28 -7.85 4.78
C PHE A 107 -20.31 -7.89 6.30
N LYS A 108 -21.48 -7.62 6.87
CA LYS A 108 -21.71 -7.89 8.28
C LYS A 108 -21.65 -9.41 8.53
N LYS A 109 -21.02 -9.84 9.61
CA LYS A 109 -21.00 -11.25 10.00
C LYS A 109 -22.43 -11.76 10.13
N GLY A 110 -22.69 -12.95 9.60
CA GLY A 110 -24.00 -13.56 9.64
C GLY A 110 -24.98 -13.07 8.58
N ASN A 111 -24.57 -12.14 7.71
CA ASN A 111 -25.40 -11.71 6.59
C ASN A 111 -25.53 -12.85 5.58
N SER A 112 -26.77 -13.28 5.30
CA SER A 112 -27.04 -14.40 4.38
C SER A 112 -26.65 -14.08 2.92
N LYS A 113 -26.44 -12.81 2.59
CA LYS A 113 -25.99 -12.36 1.26
C LYS A 113 -24.47 -12.39 1.12
N ALA A 114 -23.75 -12.62 2.23
CA ALA A 114 -22.29 -12.60 2.26
C ALA A 114 -21.74 -13.79 1.48
N LYS A 115 -21.10 -13.52 0.34
CA LYS A 115 -20.50 -14.53 -0.52
C LYS A 115 -19.30 -13.95 -1.27
N GLU A 116 -18.43 -14.82 -1.74
CA GLU A 116 -17.36 -14.42 -2.65
C GLU A 116 -17.98 -13.93 -3.95
N ALA A 117 -17.31 -12.97 -4.60
CA ALA A 117 -17.78 -12.41 -5.84
C ALA A 117 -16.68 -12.50 -6.92
N SER A 118 -17.07 -12.90 -8.13
CA SER A 118 -16.16 -12.96 -9.28
C SER A 118 -16.52 -11.95 -10.36
N THR A 119 -17.75 -11.43 -10.33
CA THR A 119 -18.22 -10.37 -11.21
C THR A 119 -19.04 -9.36 -10.40
N TRP A 120 -19.16 -8.14 -10.91
CA TRP A 120 -20.02 -7.13 -10.28
C TRP A 120 -21.48 -7.56 -10.27
N THR A 121 -21.89 -8.37 -11.23
CA THR A 121 -23.26 -8.93 -11.29
C THR A 121 -23.60 -9.75 -10.05
N ASP A 122 -22.61 -10.39 -9.43
CA ASP A 122 -22.82 -11.14 -8.19
C ASP A 122 -23.30 -10.25 -7.04
N LEU A 123 -23.09 -8.94 -7.15
CA LEU A 123 -23.47 -7.94 -6.14
C LEU A 123 -24.67 -7.09 -6.59
N ALA A 124 -25.29 -7.44 -7.71
CA ALA A 124 -26.44 -6.68 -8.26
C ALA A 124 -27.59 -6.67 -7.24
N GLY A 125 -28.25 -5.53 -7.15
CA GLY A 125 -29.39 -5.33 -6.23
C GLY A 125 -29.01 -5.05 -4.80
N LEU A 126 -27.72 -5.16 -4.45
CA LEU A 126 -27.23 -4.85 -3.10
C LEU A 126 -26.79 -3.38 -3.04
N SER A 127 -26.79 -2.82 -1.84
CA SER A 127 -26.37 -1.44 -1.61
C SER A 127 -24.94 -1.39 -1.09
N THR A 128 -24.21 -0.36 -1.52
CA THR A 128 -22.86 -0.08 -1.05
C THR A 128 -22.64 1.43 -0.94
N VAL A 129 -21.50 1.81 -0.44
CA VAL A 129 -21.07 3.20 -0.32
C VAL A 129 -19.68 3.35 -0.93
N GLY A 130 -19.42 4.47 -1.55
CA GLY A 130 -18.12 4.80 -2.11
C GLY A 130 -17.86 6.29 -2.08
N SER A 131 -16.65 6.66 -2.41
CA SER A 131 -16.23 8.06 -2.53
C SER A 131 -15.87 8.33 -3.98
N ALA A 132 -16.29 9.50 -4.49
CA ALA A 132 -16.02 9.88 -5.88
C ALA A 132 -14.51 9.82 -6.19
N GLY A 133 -14.16 9.25 -7.33
CA GLY A 133 -12.77 9.14 -7.78
C GLY A 133 -11.98 7.97 -7.23
N VAL A 134 -12.52 7.24 -6.26
CA VAL A 134 -11.88 6.03 -5.75
C VAL A 134 -12.06 4.90 -6.76
N ASN A 135 -11.03 4.09 -6.94
CA ASN A 135 -10.99 3.03 -7.95
C ASN A 135 -12.21 2.11 -7.93
N SER A 136 -12.57 1.59 -6.76
CA SER A 136 -13.73 0.69 -6.65
C SER A 136 -15.04 1.39 -6.96
N THR A 137 -15.18 2.66 -6.57
CA THR A 137 -16.37 3.46 -6.87
C THR A 137 -16.51 3.66 -8.38
N THR A 138 -15.41 4.03 -9.04
CA THR A 138 -15.38 4.21 -10.49
C THR A 138 -15.75 2.91 -11.21
N ALA A 139 -15.24 1.77 -10.74
CA ALA A 139 -15.56 0.48 -11.33
C ALA A 139 -17.06 0.14 -11.21
N ILE A 140 -17.68 0.45 -10.08
CA ILE A 140 -19.12 0.24 -9.88
C ILE A 140 -19.93 1.16 -10.79
N GLU A 141 -19.52 2.42 -10.92
CA GLU A 141 -20.17 3.37 -11.84
C GLU A 141 -20.15 2.86 -13.28
N GLU A 142 -19.01 2.36 -13.73
CA GLU A 142 -18.86 1.79 -15.08
C GLU A 142 -19.75 0.55 -15.26
N TYR A 143 -19.77 -0.32 -14.25
CA TYR A 143 -20.63 -1.50 -14.27
C TYR A 143 -22.11 -1.10 -14.38
N ASN A 144 -22.58 -0.15 -13.55
CA ASN A 144 -23.97 0.29 -13.55
C ASN A 144 -24.37 0.88 -14.88
N LYS A 145 -23.50 1.67 -15.48
CA LYS A 145 -23.73 2.28 -16.78
C LYS A 145 -23.97 1.24 -17.86
N SER A 146 -23.25 0.14 -17.81
CA SER A 146 -23.35 -0.94 -18.78
C SER A 146 -24.44 -1.97 -18.45
N ASN A 147 -24.98 -1.93 -17.24
CA ASN A 147 -25.95 -2.91 -16.76
C ASN A 147 -27.12 -2.24 -16.03
N PRO A 148 -27.92 -1.42 -16.74
CA PRO A 148 -28.97 -0.64 -16.10
C PRO A 148 -30.12 -1.45 -15.50
N ASP A 149 -30.24 -2.73 -15.88
CA ASP A 149 -31.24 -3.65 -15.34
C ASP A 149 -30.73 -4.49 -14.17
N LYS A 150 -29.46 -4.36 -13.83
CA LYS A 150 -28.81 -5.14 -12.76
C LYS A 150 -27.87 -4.26 -11.93
N GLU A 151 -28.33 -3.06 -11.62
CA GLU A 151 -27.48 -2.10 -10.92
C GLU A 151 -27.19 -2.51 -9.48
N ILE A 152 -26.02 -2.06 -9.04
CA ILE A 152 -25.64 -2.01 -7.63
C ILE A 152 -26.13 -0.66 -7.12
N ALA A 153 -26.78 -0.63 -5.97
CA ALA A 153 -27.24 0.63 -5.37
C ALA A 153 -26.04 1.35 -4.73
N LEU A 154 -25.39 2.19 -5.52
CA LEU A 154 -24.20 2.93 -5.11
C LEU A 154 -24.60 4.26 -4.46
N ASN A 155 -24.18 4.42 -3.20
CA ASN A 155 -24.34 5.64 -2.43
C ASN A 155 -22.97 6.32 -2.30
N TYR A 156 -22.97 7.64 -2.21
CA TYR A 156 -21.72 8.40 -2.08
C TYR A 156 -21.61 8.97 -0.67
N SER A 157 -20.40 8.98 -0.14
CA SER A 157 -20.12 9.54 1.18
C SER A 157 -18.73 10.17 1.19
N SER A 158 -18.61 11.28 1.90
CA SER A 158 -17.32 11.90 2.19
C SER A 158 -16.81 11.51 3.58
N GLU A 159 -17.54 10.63 4.29
CA GLU A 159 -17.12 10.13 5.59
C GLU A 159 -15.85 9.29 5.46
N ASP A 160 -15.12 9.14 6.56
CA ASP A 160 -13.92 8.32 6.59
C ASP A 160 -14.26 6.82 6.46
N LEU A 161 -13.23 6.01 6.24
CA LEU A 161 -13.39 4.57 6.04
C LEU A 161 -14.01 3.88 7.26
N LYS A 162 -13.64 4.32 8.45
CA LYS A 162 -14.23 3.74 9.68
C LYS A 162 -15.73 3.93 9.69
N SER A 163 -16.22 5.12 9.37
CA SER A 163 -17.65 5.41 9.33
C SER A 163 -18.37 4.61 8.24
N GLN A 164 -17.73 4.43 7.09
CA GLN A 164 -18.26 3.62 6.00
C GLN A 164 -18.38 2.15 6.42
N LEU A 165 -17.35 1.62 7.08
CA LEU A 165 -17.37 0.25 7.61
C LEU A 165 -18.46 0.09 8.68
N GLN A 166 -18.64 1.07 9.55
CA GLN A 166 -19.72 1.07 10.54
C GLN A 166 -21.09 1.08 9.87
N GLY A 167 -21.21 1.70 8.70
CA GLY A 167 -22.43 1.68 7.89
C GLY A 167 -22.79 0.28 7.40
N VAL A 168 -21.79 -0.54 7.10
CA VAL A 168 -22.01 -1.97 6.78
C VAL A 168 -22.37 -2.75 8.04
N GLU A 169 -21.67 -2.48 9.13
CA GLU A 169 -21.92 -3.15 10.40
C GLU A 169 -23.34 -2.90 10.93
N SER A 170 -23.85 -1.68 10.76
CA SER A 170 -25.21 -1.30 11.21
C SER A 170 -26.32 -1.74 10.26
N GLY A 171 -25.97 -2.22 9.07
CA GLY A 171 -26.94 -2.60 8.04
C GLY A 171 -27.41 -1.45 7.17
N LYS A 172 -26.83 -0.27 7.30
CA LYS A 172 -27.13 0.87 6.43
C LYS A 172 -26.79 0.55 4.98
N TYR A 173 -25.68 -0.19 4.77
CA TYR A 173 -25.25 -0.69 3.47
C TYR A 173 -25.07 -2.19 3.55
N ASP A 174 -25.29 -2.90 2.45
CA ASP A 174 -25.10 -4.34 2.38
C ASP A 174 -23.64 -4.74 2.38
N PHE A 175 -22.81 -4.00 1.65
CA PHE A 175 -21.39 -4.35 1.50
C PHE A 175 -20.51 -3.14 1.25
N LEU A 176 -19.20 -3.36 1.33
CA LEU A 176 -18.17 -2.41 0.93
C LEU A 176 -17.05 -3.18 0.24
N VAL A 177 -16.52 -2.63 -0.85
CA VAL A 177 -15.33 -3.19 -1.52
C VAL A 177 -14.12 -2.38 -1.08
N MET A 178 -13.09 -3.07 -0.63
CA MET A 178 -11.91 -2.43 -0.07
C MET A 178 -10.70 -3.33 -0.23
N ASP A 179 -9.50 -2.76 -0.25
CA ASP A 179 -8.29 -3.55 -0.20
C ASP A 179 -8.21 -4.29 1.15
N LYS A 180 -7.80 -5.53 1.08
CA LYS A 180 -7.77 -6.42 2.25
C LYS A 180 -6.82 -5.92 3.35
N PRO A 181 -5.61 -5.40 3.04
CA PRO A 181 -4.72 -4.91 4.09
C PRO A 181 -5.34 -3.80 4.94
N MET A 182 -6.05 -2.86 4.32
CA MET A 182 -6.73 -1.79 5.07
C MET A 182 -7.86 -2.36 5.91
N PHE A 183 -8.65 -3.29 5.36
CA PHE A 183 -9.69 -3.96 6.12
C PHE A 183 -9.11 -4.69 7.33
N ASP A 184 -8.03 -5.45 7.16
CA ASP A 184 -7.36 -6.16 8.26
C ASP A 184 -6.90 -5.18 9.33
N TYR A 185 -6.35 -4.03 8.92
CA TYR A 185 -5.93 -3.00 9.87
C TYR A 185 -7.12 -2.49 10.70
N TYR A 186 -8.24 -2.14 10.05
CA TYR A 186 -9.43 -1.64 10.74
C TYR A 186 -10.04 -2.71 11.65
N GLN A 187 -10.05 -3.97 11.23
CA GLN A 187 -10.52 -5.08 12.07
C GLN A 187 -9.67 -5.23 13.33
N LYS A 188 -8.36 -5.12 13.20
CA LYS A 188 -7.43 -5.23 14.32
C LYS A 188 -7.60 -4.08 15.31
N GLU A 189 -7.81 -2.87 14.80
CA GLU A 189 -7.94 -1.67 15.63
C GLU A 189 -9.30 -1.55 16.32
N TYR A 190 -10.38 -1.98 15.66
CA TYR A 190 -11.74 -1.66 16.10
C TYR A 190 -12.62 -2.87 16.38
N ASP A 191 -12.15 -4.08 16.09
CA ASP A 191 -12.90 -5.32 16.32
C ASP A 191 -14.35 -5.23 15.79
N LEU A 192 -14.49 -4.89 14.51
CA LEU A 192 -15.77 -4.71 13.87
C LEU A 192 -16.47 -6.06 13.59
N ASP A 193 -17.79 -6.08 13.66
CA ASP A 193 -18.59 -7.28 13.38
C ASP A 193 -18.77 -7.48 11.86
N LEU A 194 -17.66 -7.61 11.16
CA LEU A 194 -17.58 -7.69 9.70
C LEU A 194 -16.77 -8.90 9.25
N VAL A 195 -17.04 -9.35 8.04
CA VAL A 195 -16.27 -10.40 7.38
C VAL A 195 -15.91 -9.95 5.97
N GLY A 196 -14.66 -10.20 5.56
CA GLY A 196 -14.20 -9.96 4.20
C GLY A 196 -14.21 -11.25 3.41
N LYS A 197 -14.82 -11.23 2.23
CA LYS A 197 -14.84 -12.34 1.29
C LYS A 197 -13.92 -12.01 0.12
N ASP A 198 -13.07 -12.96 -0.25
CA ASP A 198 -12.14 -12.75 -1.35
C ASP A 198 -12.87 -12.52 -2.66
N ILE A 199 -12.30 -11.67 -3.51
CA ILE A 199 -12.79 -11.46 -4.87
C ILE A 199 -12.00 -12.36 -5.82
N SER A 200 -12.59 -12.62 -7.00
CA SER A 200 -11.96 -13.43 -8.05
C SER A 200 -12.40 -12.94 -9.43
N GLY A 201 -12.01 -13.67 -10.47
CA GLY A 201 -12.47 -13.42 -11.84
C GLY A 201 -12.26 -12.00 -12.33
N SER A 202 -13.23 -11.50 -13.09
CA SER A 202 -13.15 -10.17 -13.69
C SER A 202 -13.16 -9.06 -12.64
N LEU A 203 -13.83 -9.28 -11.52
CA LEU A 203 -13.83 -8.33 -10.40
C LEU A 203 -12.41 -8.10 -9.88
N SER A 204 -11.66 -9.17 -9.70
CA SER A 204 -10.26 -9.08 -9.29
C SER A 204 -9.42 -8.35 -10.35
N THR A 205 -9.61 -8.70 -11.62
CA THR A 205 -8.87 -8.07 -12.72
C THR A 205 -9.15 -6.57 -12.79
N ASP A 206 -10.42 -6.16 -12.64
CA ASP A 206 -10.81 -4.76 -12.71
C ASP A 206 -10.18 -3.92 -11.60
N LEU A 207 -10.01 -4.49 -10.42
CA LEU A 207 -9.51 -3.76 -9.26
C LEU A 207 -8.00 -3.89 -9.08
N MET A 208 -7.39 -4.93 -9.62
CA MET A 208 -6.01 -5.31 -9.32
C MET A 208 -5.15 -5.55 -10.55
N ALA A 209 -5.26 -4.68 -11.56
CA ALA A 209 -4.40 -4.77 -12.73
C ALA A 209 -2.91 -4.70 -12.35
N GLU A 210 -2.59 -3.97 -11.27
CA GLU A 210 -1.24 -3.85 -10.73
C GLU A 210 -1.32 -3.98 -9.19
N PRO A 211 -1.19 -5.22 -8.65
CA PRO A 211 -1.41 -5.45 -7.21
C PRO A 211 -0.25 -5.06 -6.32
N TYR A 212 0.85 -4.59 -6.89
CA TYR A 212 2.07 -4.35 -6.12
C TYR A 212 2.29 -2.87 -5.81
N SER A 213 2.97 -2.62 -4.70
CA SER A 213 3.54 -1.31 -4.42
C SER A 213 5.06 -1.40 -4.34
N TYR A 214 5.70 -0.25 -4.45
CA TYR A 214 7.13 -0.13 -4.70
C TYR A 214 7.72 1.07 -3.95
N PHE A 215 9.02 1.00 -3.69
CA PHE A 215 9.79 2.22 -3.50
C PHE A 215 10.06 2.80 -4.87
N VAL A 216 9.92 4.11 -5.01
CA VAL A 216 10.17 4.81 -6.28
C VAL A 216 11.42 5.66 -6.12
N LEU A 217 12.35 5.55 -7.05
CA LEU A 217 13.65 6.20 -6.95
C LEU A 217 13.86 7.17 -8.13
N GLY A 218 14.76 8.11 -7.96
CA GLY A 218 15.13 9.03 -9.03
C GLY A 218 15.67 8.26 -10.23
N LYS A 219 15.45 8.80 -11.41
CA LYS A 219 15.80 8.12 -12.66
C LYS A 219 17.29 7.79 -12.76
N GLU A 220 18.15 8.62 -12.16
CA GLU A 220 19.58 8.44 -12.19
C GLU A 220 20.10 7.50 -11.09
N GLU A 221 19.25 7.04 -10.19
CA GLU A 221 19.63 6.24 -9.01
C GLU A 221 19.77 4.75 -9.34
N THR A 222 20.55 4.43 -10.36
CA THR A 222 20.71 3.04 -10.83
C THR A 222 21.40 2.16 -9.79
N GLN A 223 22.49 2.64 -9.20
CA GLN A 223 23.22 1.84 -8.21
C GLN A 223 22.42 1.70 -6.91
N LEU A 224 21.80 2.77 -6.45
CA LEU A 224 20.95 2.71 -5.25
C LEU A 224 19.82 1.73 -5.43
N THR A 225 19.18 1.71 -6.59
CA THR A 225 18.08 0.78 -6.89
C THR A 225 18.57 -0.67 -6.81
N LYS A 226 19.75 -0.98 -7.36
CA LYS A 226 20.32 -2.33 -7.26
C LYS A 226 20.61 -2.72 -5.81
N ASP A 227 21.17 -1.81 -5.04
CA ASP A 227 21.51 -2.08 -3.64
C ASP A 227 20.25 -2.27 -2.80
N VAL A 228 19.24 -1.43 -3.03
CA VAL A 228 17.94 -1.56 -2.35
C VAL A 228 17.27 -2.90 -2.70
N ASN A 229 17.26 -3.28 -3.97
CA ASN A 229 16.66 -4.55 -4.39
C ASN A 229 17.33 -5.76 -3.73
N LYS A 230 18.64 -5.76 -3.64
CA LYS A 230 19.38 -6.84 -3.00
C LYS A 230 19.03 -6.94 -1.51
N ALA A 231 19.04 -5.81 -0.81
CA ALA A 231 18.71 -5.76 0.61
C ALA A 231 17.24 -6.10 0.87
N LEU A 232 16.35 -5.64 0.00
CA LEU A 232 14.91 -5.94 0.09
C LEU A 232 14.65 -7.45 -0.01
N LYS A 233 15.31 -8.12 -0.94
CA LYS A 233 15.21 -9.58 -1.07
C LYS A 233 15.64 -10.27 0.23
N GLU A 234 16.72 -9.84 0.84
CA GLU A 234 17.19 -10.38 2.10
C GLU A 234 16.18 -10.18 3.24
N VAL A 235 15.61 -8.97 3.32
CA VAL A 235 14.60 -8.60 4.33
C VAL A 235 13.33 -9.43 4.18
N ILE A 236 12.96 -9.78 2.96
CA ILE A 236 11.81 -10.65 2.71
C ILE A 236 12.17 -12.11 3.06
N GLU A 237 13.30 -12.58 2.62
CA GLU A 237 13.72 -13.98 2.82
C GLU A 237 14.02 -14.33 4.28
N ASP A 238 14.51 -13.37 5.06
CA ASP A 238 14.84 -13.63 6.47
C ASP A 238 13.66 -13.47 7.43
N GLY A 239 12.47 -13.17 6.91
CA GLY A 239 11.26 -13.05 7.71
C GLY A 239 11.02 -11.68 8.32
N THR A 240 11.89 -10.70 8.09
CA THR A 240 11.72 -9.35 8.63
C THR A 240 10.48 -8.68 8.05
N SER A 241 10.29 -8.76 6.72
CA SER A 241 9.11 -8.21 6.06
C SER A 241 7.82 -8.84 6.59
N LYS A 242 7.82 -10.16 6.78
CA LYS A 242 6.68 -10.89 7.35
C LYS A 242 6.30 -10.35 8.73
N LYS A 243 7.29 -10.13 9.61
CA LYS A 243 7.03 -9.59 10.95
C LYS A 243 6.42 -8.20 10.90
N ILE A 244 6.91 -7.35 10.00
CA ILE A 244 6.38 -6.00 9.83
C ILE A 244 4.93 -6.06 9.35
N ASN A 245 4.64 -6.91 8.36
CA ASN A 245 3.28 -7.11 7.86
C ASN A 245 2.34 -7.59 8.96
N GLU A 246 2.76 -8.59 9.72
CA GLU A 246 1.93 -9.16 10.79
C GLU A 246 1.64 -8.13 11.89
N LYS A 247 2.60 -7.28 12.18
CA LYS A 247 2.43 -6.19 13.17
C LYS A 247 1.27 -5.25 12.79
N TYR A 248 1.17 -4.88 11.52
CA TYR A 248 0.16 -3.92 11.06
C TYR A 248 -1.13 -4.57 10.60
N PHE A 249 -1.06 -5.75 10.00
CA PHE A 249 -2.20 -6.35 9.30
C PHE A 249 -2.61 -7.71 9.85
N GLY A 250 -1.79 -8.33 10.66
CA GLY A 250 -2.05 -9.70 11.13
C GLY A 250 -1.83 -10.77 10.05
N THR A 251 -1.42 -10.37 8.86
CA THR A 251 -1.22 -11.23 7.69
C THR A 251 0.03 -10.78 6.94
N ASP A 252 0.71 -11.71 6.28
CA ASP A 252 1.90 -11.42 5.49
C ASP A 252 1.52 -11.04 4.04
N TYR A 253 1.80 -9.81 3.67
CA TYR A 253 1.61 -9.30 2.31
C TYR A 253 2.93 -9.11 1.56
N SER A 254 3.98 -9.77 2.01
CA SER A 254 5.28 -9.74 1.32
C SER A 254 5.16 -10.38 -0.05
N PRO A 255 5.75 -9.78 -1.08
CA PRO A 255 5.78 -10.39 -2.40
C PRO A 255 6.76 -11.57 -2.43
N SER A 256 6.65 -12.40 -3.46
CA SER A 256 7.59 -13.48 -3.72
C SER A 256 8.34 -13.18 -5.02
N TYR A 257 9.64 -13.43 -5.01
CA TYR A 257 10.49 -13.23 -6.19
C TYR A 257 10.92 -14.56 -6.83
N ASP A 258 10.29 -15.63 -6.45
CA ASP A 258 10.72 -16.99 -6.83
C ASP A 258 10.31 -17.38 -8.26
N LYS A 259 10.16 -16.45 -9.12
CA LYS A 259 9.78 -16.80 -10.51
C LYS A 259 10.37 -15.87 -11.49
#